data_da950f4678cf482502753b3f0f31ad4a
#
_entry.id   da950f4678cf482502753b3f0f31ad4a
#
_cell.length_a   1.000
_cell.length_b   1.000
_cell.length_c   1.000
_cell.angle_alpha   90.00
_cell.angle_beta   90.00
_cell.angle_gamma   90.00
#
_symmetry.space_group_name_H-M   'P 1'
#
loop_
_entity.id
_entity.type
_entity.pdbx_description
1 polymer ?
#
loop_
_entity_poly.entity_id
_entity_poly.type
_entity_poly.pdbx_seq_one_letter_code
_entity_poly.pdbx_strand_id
1 'polypeptide(L)'
;MQYPTIDQTVGNTRLVRLQRMPGNSSNTILGKLEGDNPAGSVKDRPALSMIQNAQARGEIKPGDHLVEATSGNTGIALAMAAAMMGYQITLIMPANATAERKAAMTAYGATLIEVTKEQGMEGARDLAMQMQAQGKGRVLDQFNNPDNPLAHYQGTGPEIWRDTGGAITHFVSSMGTTGTIMGVSAYLKQQNPDIQIIGLQPEDGAS
;
A
#
# COMPACT_ATOMS: atom_id res chain seq x y z
N MET A 1 -26.55 17.90 -0.96
CA MET A 1 -25.79 16.91 -1.75
C MET A 1 -24.46 16.72 -1.03
N GLN A 2 -24.10 15.50 -0.63
CA GLN A 2 -22.83 15.25 0.07
C GLN A 2 -21.85 14.62 -0.94
N TYR A 3 -20.75 15.29 -1.18
CA TYR A 3 -19.68 14.78 -2.07
C TYR A 3 -18.70 13.93 -1.26
N PRO A 4 -18.13 12.85 -1.83
CA PRO A 4 -17.12 12.06 -1.15
C PRO A 4 -15.82 12.87 -0.97
N THR A 5 -15.12 12.61 0.13
CA THR A 5 -13.76 13.09 0.38
C THR A 5 -12.74 12.15 -0.29
N ILE A 6 -11.49 12.57 -0.44
CA ILE A 6 -10.47 11.77 -1.16
C ILE A 6 -10.23 10.42 -0.49
N ASP A 7 -10.21 10.36 0.85
CA ASP A 7 -10.07 9.11 1.61
C ASP A 7 -11.20 8.11 1.31
N GLN A 8 -12.41 8.60 1.05
CA GLN A 8 -13.57 7.77 0.68
C GLN A 8 -13.49 7.23 -0.76
N THR A 9 -12.55 7.73 -1.56
CA THR A 9 -12.31 7.25 -2.92
C THR A 9 -11.19 6.21 -3.01
N VAL A 10 -10.51 5.92 -1.90
CA VAL A 10 -9.54 4.84 -1.83
C VAL A 10 -10.28 3.49 -1.87
N GLY A 11 -9.85 2.63 -2.77
CA GLY A 11 -10.52 1.34 -2.99
C GLY A 11 -11.63 1.41 -4.05
N ASN A 12 -12.49 0.40 -4.08
CA ASN A 12 -13.51 0.18 -5.11
C ASN A 12 -12.97 0.33 -6.54
N THR A 13 -11.71 -0.07 -6.73
CA THR A 13 -11.02 -0.01 -8.02
C THR A 13 -11.67 -0.96 -9.01
N ARG A 14 -11.57 -0.64 -10.29
CA ARG A 14 -12.20 -1.43 -11.35
C ARG A 14 -11.56 -2.80 -11.49
N LEU A 15 -12.38 -3.82 -11.72
CA LEU A 15 -11.96 -5.15 -12.15
C LEU A 15 -12.28 -5.29 -13.64
N VAL A 16 -11.27 -5.47 -14.48
CA VAL A 16 -11.42 -5.48 -15.94
C VAL A 16 -10.98 -6.79 -16.55
N ARG A 17 -11.65 -7.22 -17.62
CA ARG A 17 -11.28 -8.43 -18.37
C ARG A 17 -10.10 -8.13 -19.31
N LEU A 18 -9.07 -8.96 -19.24
CA LEU A 18 -7.93 -8.94 -20.16
C LEU A 18 -8.26 -9.79 -21.40
N GLN A 19 -8.44 -9.13 -22.54
CA GLN A 19 -8.99 -9.77 -23.73
C GLN A 19 -8.00 -10.67 -24.47
N ARG A 20 -6.70 -10.35 -24.45
CA ARG A 20 -5.68 -11.03 -25.25
C ARG A 20 -4.86 -12.06 -24.46
N MET A 21 -4.74 -11.91 -23.15
CA MET A 21 -3.92 -12.80 -22.32
C MET A 21 -4.40 -14.24 -22.27
N PRO A 22 -5.72 -14.54 -22.30
CA PRO A 22 -6.18 -15.93 -22.33
C PRO A 22 -5.79 -16.71 -23.59
N GLY A 23 -5.39 -16.01 -24.67
CA GLY A 23 -5.13 -16.65 -25.97
C GLY A 23 -6.37 -17.41 -26.46
N ASN A 24 -6.15 -18.67 -26.88
CA ASN A 24 -7.21 -19.57 -27.36
C ASN A 24 -7.85 -20.41 -26.23
N SER A 25 -7.55 -20.14 -24.96
CA SER A 25 -8.16 -20.85 -23.83
C SER A 25 -9.55 -20.28 -23.50
N SER A 26 -10.36 -21.05 -22.79
CA SER A 26 -11.65 -20.61 -22.25
C SER A 26 -11.52 -19.82 -20.94
N ASN A 27 -10.30 -19.54 -20.48
CA ASN A 27 -10.07 -18.86 -19.21
C ASN A 27 -10.51 -17.39 -19.27
N THR A 28 -11.07 -16.90 -18.19
CA THR A 28 -11.31 -15.48 -17.96
C THR A 28 -10.21 -14.94 -17.05
N ILE A 29 -9.40 -14.03 -17.57
CA ILE A 29 -8.35 -13.36 -16.79
C ILE A 29 -8.80 -11.92 -16.51
N LEU A 30 -8.78 -11.54 -15.23
CA LEU A 30 -9.20 -10.24 -14.76
C LEU A 30 -8.01 -9.49 -14.15
N GLY A 31 -7.96 -8.18 -14.39
CA GLY A 31 -6.99 -7.27 -13.79
C GLY A 31 -7.70 -6.28 -12.86
N LYS A 32 -7.27 -6.21 -11.60
CA LYS A 32 -7.74 -5.18 -10.67
C LYS A 32 -6.86 -3.93 -10.80
N LEU A 33 -7.48 -2.84 -11.23
CA LEU A 33 -6.76 -1.60 -11.60
C LEU A 33 -6.44 -0.76 -10.35
N GLU A 34 -5.43 -1.16 -9.58
CA GLU A 34 -5.03 -0.45 -8.37
C GLU A 34 -4.42 0.95 -8.63
N GLY A 35 -4.07 1.26 -9.87
CA GLY A 35 -3.72 2.60 -10.31
C GLY A 35 -4.89 3.61 -10.27
N ASP A 36 -6.12 3.14 -10.13
CA ASP A 36 -7.31 4.00 -9.99
C ASP A 36 -7.43 4.65 -8.60
N ASN A 37 -6.64 4.22 -7.62
CA ASN A 37 -6.58 4.86 -6.31
C ASN A 37 -6.02 6.29 -6.41
N PRO A 38 -6.39 7.24 -5.52
CA PRO A 38 -6.05 8.66 -5.62
C PRO A 38 -4.56 8.98 -5.70
N ALA A 39 -3.70 8.28 -4.95
CA ALA A 39 -2.24 8.43 -5.06
C ALA A 39 -1.62 7.51 -6.13
N GLY A 40 -2.45 6.78 -6.88
CA GLY A 40 -2.09 6.04 -8.08
C GLY A 40 -1.57 4.63 -7.86
N SER A 41 -1.82 4.01 -6.70
CA SER A 41 -1.36 2.63 -6.48
C SER A 41 -2.15 1.86 -5.43
N VAL A 42 -1.85 0.55 -5.34
CA VAL A 42 -2.37 -0.32 -4.27
C VAL A 42 -1.96 0.13 -2.87
N LYS A 43 -0.92 0.93 -2.74
CA LYS A 43 -0.38 1.39 -1.45
C LYS A 43 -1.25 2.42 -0.75
N ASP A 44 -2.19 3.04 -1.46
CA ASP A 44 -3.18 3.95 -0.88
C ASP A 44 -4.01 3.26 0.20
N ARG A 45 -4.36 1.99 -0.03
CA ARG A 45 -5.14 1.19 0.90
C ARG A 45 -4.42 0.92 2.22
N PRO A 46 -3.22 0.31 2.25
CA PRO A 46 -2.51 0.11 3.50
C PRO A 46 -2.05 1.41 4.16
N ALA A 47 -1.67 2.44 3.41
CA ALA A 47 -1.28 3.72 3.98
C ALA A 47 -2.41 4.35 4.79
N LEU A 48 -3.61 4.41 4.21
CA LEU A 48 -4.79 4.91 4.90
C LEU A 48 -5.16 4.04 6.11
N SER A 49 -5.18 2.72 5.94
CA SER A 49 -5.50 1.77 7.00
C SER A 49 -4.55 1.87 8.20
N MET A 50 -3.24 1.93 7.97
CA MET A 50 -2.25 2.04 9.04
C MET A 50 -2.44 3.32 9.87
N ILE A 51 -2.69 4.48 9.23
CA ILE A 51 -2.91 5.73 9.95
C ILE A 51 -4.25 5.71 10.68
N GLN A 52 -5.33 5.30 10.03
CA GLN A 52 -6.67 5.26 10.64
C GLN A 52 -6.72 4.33 11.86
N ASN A 53 -6.15 3.14 11.74
CA ASN A 53 -6.18 2.18 12.84
C ASN A 53 -5.25 2.58 14.00
N ALA A 54 -4.07 3.12 13.71
CA ALA A 54 -3.19 3.68 14.75
C ALA A 54 -3.87 4.84 15.50
N GLN A 55 -4.58 5.72 14.78
CA GLN A 55 -5.39 6.78 15.38
C GLN A 55 -6.54 6.23 16.23
N ALA A 56 -7.26 5.23 15.71
CA ALA A 56 -8.38 4.61 16.43
C ALA A 56 -7.93 3.91 17.73
N ARG A 57 -6.71 3.36 17.75
CA ARG A 57 -6.10 2.77 18.97
C ARG A 57 -5.50 3.83 19.90
N GLY A 58 -5.50 5.11 19.52
CA GLY A 58 -4.89 6.19 20.31
C GLY A 58 -3.36 6.21 20.31
N GLU A 59 -2.73 5.49 19.40
CA GLU A 59 -1.27 5.45 19.25
C GLU A 59 -0.71 6.73 18.62
N ILE A 60 -1.51 7.39 17.80
CA ILE A 60 -1.23 8.68 17.16
C ILE A 60 -2.49 9.55 17.14
N LYS A 61 -2.33 10.87 17.02
CA LYS A 61 -3.42 11.85 16.89
C LYS A 61 -3.05 12.91 15.84
N PRO A 62 -4.03 13.57 15.22
CA PRO A 62 -3.76 14.68 14.31
C PRO A 62 -2.80 15.69 14.91
N GLY A 63 -1.82 16.13 14.12
CA GLY A 63 -0.70 16.97 14.56
C GLY A 63 0.57 16.21 14.92
N ASP A 64 0.50 14.92 15.21
CA ASP A 64 1.68 14.10 15.44
C ASP A 64 2.54 13.94 14.18
N HIS A 65 3.81 13.61 14.38
CA HIS A 65 4.79 13.43 13.32
C HIS A 65 5.00 11.94 13.02
N LEU A 66 4.79 11.55 11.77
CA LEU A 66 5.04 10.21 11.25
C LEU A 66 6.41 10.15 10.58
N VAL A 67 7.03 8.99 10.61
CA VAL A 67 8.31 8.72 9.93
C VAL A 67 8.20 7.39 9.19
N GLU A 68 8.67 7.31 7.96
CA GLU A 68 8.72 6.03 7.24
C GLU A 68 9.92 5.99 6.29
N ALA A 69 10.56 4.82 6.22
CA ALA A 69 11.63 4.55 5.25
C ALA A 69 11.02 3.95 3.98
N THR A 70 10.94 4.75 2.92
CA THR A 70 10.35 4.29 1.65
C THR A 70 10.72 5.21 0.50
N SER A 71 10.99 4.65 -0.67
CA SER A 71 11.32 5.41 -1.89
C SER A 71 10.26 5.25 -2.99
N GLY A 72 9.19 4.50 -2.72
CA GLY A 72 8.23 4.10 -3.74
C GLY A 72 6.80 4.60 -3.46
N ASN A 73 5.85 3.86 -4.02
CA ASN A 73 4.42 4.18 -3.94
C ASN A 73 3.88 4.28 -2.50
N THR A 74 4.48 3.55 -1.55
CA THR A 74 4.11 3.68 -0.13
C THR A 74 4.36 5.09 0.39
N GLY A 75 5.49 5.71 0.02
CA GLY A 75 5.79 7.09 0.43
C GLY A 75 4.79 8.10 -0.13
N ILE A 76 4.40 7.96 -1.40
CA ILE A 76 3.40 8.83 -2.02
C ILE A 76 2.04 8.67 -1.32
N ALA A 77 1.62 7.42 -1.09
CA ALA A 77 0.36 7.11 -0.42
C ALA A 77 0.33 7.60 1.04
N LEU A 78 1.42 7.41 1.79
CA LEU A 78 1.52 7.90 3.16
C LEU A 78 1.54 9.43 3.23
N ALA A 79 2.24 10.10 2.30
CA ALA A 79 2.23 11.56 2.23
C ALA A 79 0.82 12.10 1.98
N MET A 80 0.08 11.51 1.04
CA MET A 80 -1.31 11.86 0.78
C MET A 80 -2.19 11.62 2.01
N ALA A 81 -2.13 10.42 2.60
CA ALA A 81 -2.96 10.08 3.76
C ALA A 81 -2.64 10.97 4.98
N ALA A 82 -1.37 11.25 5.24
CA ALA A 82 -0.94 12.16 6.30
C ALA A 82 -1.50 13.57 6.09
N ALA A 83 -1.40 14.11 4.86
CA ALA A 83 -1.95 15.43 4.54
C ALA A 83 -3.46 15.50 4.77
N MET A 84 -4.22 14.49 4.32
CA MET A 84 -5.67 14.43 4.49
C MET A 84 -6.10 14.34 5.95
N MET A 85 -5.33 13.64 6.79
CA MET A 85 -5.68 13.34 8.17
C MET A 85 -5.01 14.30 9.18
N GLY A 86 -4.27 15.31 8.70
CA GLY A 86 -3.66 16.33 9.56
C GLY A 86 -2.41 15.89 10.29
N TYR A 87 -1.65 14.95 9.74
CA TYR A 87 -0.34 14.51 10.24
C TYR A 87 0.81 15.20 9.51
N GLN A 88 1.91 15.40 10.20
CA GLN A 88 3.19 15.69 9.57
C GLN A 88 3.88 14.36 9.22
N ILE A 89 4.65 14.32 8.13
CA ILE A 89 5.37 13.11 7.76
C ILE A 89 6.77 13.43 7.23
N THR A 90 7.75 12.66 7.71
CA THR A 90 9.10 12.59 7.14
C THR A 90 9.29 11.25 6.44
N LEU A 91 9.67 11.30 5.18
CA LEU A 91 9.98 10.13 4.37
C LEU A 91 11.49 10.06 4.14
N ILE A 92 12.09 8.93 4.46
CA ILE A 92 13.53 8.71 4.36
C ILE A 92 13.79 7.74 3.21
N MET A 93 14.69 8.10 2.31
CA MET A 93 14.96 7.33 1.10
C MET A 93 16.40 7.50 0.62
N PRO A 94 16.92 6.55 -0.18
CA PRO A 94 18.20 6.74 -0.86
C PRO A 94 18.14 7.90 -1.87
N ALA A 95 19.25 8.62 -2.02
CA ALA A 95 19.37 9.80 -2.88
C ALA A 95 19.03 9.52 -4.36
N ASN A 96 19.17 8.27 -4.81
CA ASN A 96 18.85 7.82 -6.18
C ASN A 96 17.37 7.55 -6.43
N ALA A 97 16.47 7.82 -5.47
CA ALA A 97 15.03 7.80 -5.73
C ALA A 97 14.67 8.82 -6.84
N THR A 98 13.71 8.47 -7.71
CA THR A 98 13.40 9.29 -8.89
C THR A 98 12.84 10.67 -8.52
N ALA A 99 13.13 11.68 -9.35
CA ALA A 99 12.71 13.05 -9.13
C ALA A 99 11.17 13.17 -9.08
N GLU A 100 10.46 12.40 -9.91
CA GLU A 100 8.99 12.39 -9.97
C GLU A 100 8.39 11.92 -8.65
N ARG A 101 8.95 10.88 -8.04
CA ARG A 101 8.47 10.37 -6.74
C ARG A 101 8.71 11.37 -5.63
N LYS A 102 9.91 11.98 -5.59
CA LYS A 102 10.24 13.04 -4.63
C LYS A 102 9.29 14.23 -4.77
N ALA A 103 9.05 14.68 -6.01
CA ALA A 103 8.13 15.77 -6.30
C ALA A 103 6.69 15.46 -5.84
N ALA A 104 6.19 14.24 -6.10
CA ALA A 104 4.85 13.83 -5.67
C ALA A 104 4.72 13.84 -4.14
N MET A 105 5.69 13.27 -3.42
CA MET A 105 5.69 13.25 -1.95
C MET A 105 5.75 14.67 -1.37
N THR A 106 6.61 15.53 -1.93
CA THR A 106 6.73 16.94 -1.50
C THR A 106 5.45 17.73 -1.82
N ALA A 107 4.78 17.47 -2.93
CA ALA A 107 3.52 18.11 -3.28
C ALA A 107 2.41 17.84 -2.25
N TYR A 108 2.43 16.67 -1.59
CA TYR A 108 1.57 16.35 -0.46
C TYR A 108 2.06 16.91 0.88
N GLY A 109 3.18 17.66 0.90
CA GLY A 109 3.71 18.28 2.12
C GLY A 109 4.65 17.41 2.94
N ALA A 110 5.11 16.28 2.44
CA ALA A 110 6.08 15.44 3.14
C ALA A 110 7.47 16.12 3.18
N THR A 111 8.14 16.01 4.33
CA THR A 111 9.57 16.31 4.45
C THR A 111 10.38 15.12 3.97
N LEU A 112 11.37 15.33 3.10
CA LEU A 112 12.23 14.28 2.60
C LEU A 112 13.61 14.34 3.24
N ILE A 113 14.11 13.19 3.68
CA ILE A 113 15.51 13.00 4.12
C ILE A 113 16.14 11.97 3.19
N GLU A 114 17.27 12.35 2.61
CA GLU A 114 18.01 11.47 1.72
C GLU A 114 19.20 10.86 2.47
N VAL A 115 19.33 9.54 2.39
CA VAL A 115 20.54 8.81 2.77
C VAL A 115 21.38 8.55 1.54
N THR A 116 22.66 8.22 1.69
CA THR A 116 23.52 7.94 0.55
C THR A 116 23.05 6.68 -0.22
N LYS A 117 23.45 6.55 -1.48
CA LYS A 117 23.14 5.38 -2.29
C LYS A 117 23.69 4.09 -1.64
N GLU A 118 24.86 4.18 -1.03
CA GLU A 118 25.55 3.08 -0.35
C GLU A 118 24.82 2.62 0.91
N GLN A 119 24.23 3.54 1.65
CA GLN A 119 23.38 3.23 2.81
C GLN A 119 22.08 2.55 2.38
N GLY A 120 21.57 2.88 1.19
CA GLY A 120 20.40 2.23 0.61
C GLY A 120 19.16 2.30 1.50
N MET A 121 18.25 1.33 1.29
CA MET A 121 17.01 1.25 2.10
C MET A 121 17.27 0.77 3.53
N GLU A 122 18.34 0.04 3.80
CA GLU A 122 18.71 -0.33 5.18
C GLU A 122 19.07 0.90 5.99
N GLY A 123 19.96 1.75 5.48
CA GLY A 123 20.31 3.00 6.17
C GLY A 123 19.12 3.94 6.35
N ALA A 124 18.17 3.94 5.40
CA ALA A 124 16.94 4.70 5.57
C ALA A 124 16.07 4.16 6.72
N ARG A 125 15.96 2.84 6.87
CA ARG A 125 15.24 2.19 7.98
C ARG A 125 15.91 2.44 9.31
N ASP A 126 17.23 2.32 9.40
CA ASP A 126 17.99 2.57 10.61
C ASP A 126 17.79 4.02 11.10
N LEU A 127 17.83 4.97 10.15
CA LEU A 127 17.57 6.37 10.47
C LEU A 127 16.12 6.61 10.95
N ALA A 128 15.15 5.97 10.33
CA ALA A 128 13.75 6.06 10.78
C ALA A 128 13.58 5.54 12.21
N MET A 129 14.16 4.39 12.54
CA MET A 129 14.12 3.81 13.88
C MET A 129 14.88 4.67 14.88
N GLN A 130 16.01 5.27 14.50
CA GLN A 130 16.73 6.21 15.34
C GLN A 130 15.91 7.46 15.63
N MET A 131 15.21 8.01 14.63
CA MET A 131 14.32 9.16 14.81
C MET A 131 13.19 8.83 15.79
N GLN A 132 12.58 7.65 15.66
CA GLN A 132 11.55 7.19 16.59
C GLN A 132 12.10 7.05 18.02
N ALA A 133 13.27 6.45 18.21
CA ALA A 133 13.91 6.30 19.51
C ALA A 133 14.24 7.67 20.17
N GLN A 134 14.47 8.71 19.36
CA GLN A 134 14.69 10.09 19.80
C GLN A 134 13.38 10.87 20.01
N GLY A 135 12.21 10.25 19.85
CA GLY A 135 10.92 10.92 19.99
C GLY A 135 10.59 11.91 18.86
N LYS A 136 11.26 11.81 17.69
CA LYS A 136 11.09 12.71 16.54
C LYS A 136 9.96 12.31 15.60
N GLY A 137 9.21 11.25 15.92
CA GLY A 137 8.07 10.79 15.16
C GLY A 137 7.79 9.30 15.38
N ARG A 138 6.65 8.83 14.87
CA ARG A 138 6.21 7.44 14.94
C ARG A 138 6.45 6.75 13.60
N VAL A 139 7.13 5.61 13.62
CA VAL A 139 7.29 4.73 12.44
C VAL A 139 6.06 3.83 12.33
N LEU A 140 5.47 3.74 11.15
CA LEU A 140 4.31 2.87 10.87
C LEU A 140 4.74 1.44 10.53
N ASP A 141 5.92 1.25 9.97
CA ASP A 141 6.52 -0.05 9.63
C ASP A 141 5.64 -0.94 8.74
N GLN A 142 5.54 -0.58 7.47
CA GLN A 142 4.69 -1.26 6.50
C GLN A 142 4.92 -2.77 6.38
N PHE A 143 6.10 -3.27 6.77
CA PHE A 143 6.46 -4.70 6.65
C PHE A 143 5.92 -5.54 7.82
N ASN A 144 5.84 -4.97 9.02
CA ASN A 144 5.40 -5.67 10.21
C ASN A 144 4.03 -5.19 10.73
N ASN A 145 3.45 -4.17 10.10
CA ASN A 145 2.19 -3.58 10.54
C ASN A 145 0.99 -4.44 10.12
N PRO A 146 0.20 -4.96 11.09
CA PRO A 146 -0.96 -5.80 10.80
C PRO A 146 -2.07 -5.07 10.05
N ASP A 147 -2.11 -3.74 10.11
CA ASP A 147 -3.09 -2.92 9.39
C ASP A 147 -2.85 -2.89 7.87
N ASN A 148 -1.64 -3.28 7.41
CA ASN A 148 -1.36 -3.45 6.00
C ASN A 148 -2.17 -4.62 5.40
N PRO A 149 -2.03 -5.89 5.83
CA PRO A 149 -2.90 -6.95 5.34
C PRO A 149 -4.38 -6.73 5.69
N LEU A 150 -4.69 -6.06 6.79
CA LEU A 150 -6.07 -5.76 7.19
C LEU A 150 -6.79 -4.90 6.13
N ALA A 151 -6.12 -3.92 5.54
CA ALA A 151 -6.67 -3.10 4.46
C ALA A 151 -7.17 -3.95 3.28
N HIS A 152 -6.45 -5.01 2.97
CA HIS A 152 -6.79 -5.91 1.86
C HIS A 152 -7.83 -6.96 2.25
N TYR A 153 -7.82 -7.38 3.50
CA TYR A 153 -8.86 -8.27 4.04
C TYR A 153 -10.23 -7.58 4.07
N GLN A 154 -10.27 -6.31 4.48
CA GLN A 154 -11.51 -5.54 4.61
C GLN A 154 -11.96 -4.86 3.31
N GLY A 155 -11.04 -4.63 2.38
CA GLY A 155 -11.30 -3.90 1.12
C GLY A 155 -11.11 -4.78 -0.12
N THR A 156 -9.88 -5.03 -0.52
CA THR A 156 -9.55 -5.68 -1.81
C THR A 156 -10.15 -7.07 -1.96
N GLY A 157 -10.12 -7.89 -0.91
CA GLY A 157 -10.71 -9.22 -0.90
C GLY A 157 -12.23 -9.21 -1.14
N PRO A 158 -13.01 -8.46 -0.33
CA PRO A 158 -14.45 -8.26 -0.55
C PRO A 158 -14.80 -7.72 -1.93
N GLU A 159 -14.04 -6.75 -2.43
CA GLU A 159 -14.25 -6.19 -3.77
C GLU A 159 -14.09 -7.26 -4.86
N ILE A 160 -13.00 -8.05 -4.82
CA ILE A 160 -12.76 -9.12 -5.78
C ILE A 160 -13.88 -10.16 -5.72
N TRP A 161 -14.28 -10.58 -4.54
CA TRP A 161 -15.37 -11.54 -4.35
C TRP A 161 -16.68 -11.04 -4.94
N ARG A 162 -17.08 -9.82 -4.60
CA ARG A 162 -18.28 -9.16 -5.10
C ARG A 162 -18.24 -9.03 -6.64
N ASP A 163 -17.15 -8.50 -7.17
CA ASP A 163 -17.04 -8.14 -8.59
C ASP A 163 -16.91 -9.37 -9.50
N THR A 164 -16.54 -10.52 -8.95
CA THR A 164 -16.55 -11.82 -9.64
C THR A 164 -17.83 -12.62 -9.41
N GLY A 165 -18.75 -12.13 -8.58
CA GLY A 165 -19.93 -12.89 -8.15
C GLY A 165 -19.57 -14.21 -7.47
N GLY A 166 -18.39 -14.27 -6.83
CA GLY A 166 -17.88 -15.48 -6.19
C GLY A 166 -17.32 -16.54 -7.15
N ALA A 167 -17.23 -16.26 -8.44
CA ALA A 167 -16.77 -17.24 -9.45
C ALA A 167 -15.23 -17.30 -9.59
N ILE A 168 -14.49 -16.56 -8.78
CA ILE A 168 -13.01 -16.58 -8.78
C ILE A 168 -12.49 -17.96 -8.38
N THR A 169 -11.55 -18.50 -9.17
CA THR A 169 -10.88 -19.78 -8.91
C THR A 169 -9.41 -19.62 -8.52
N HIS A 170 -8.75 -18.57 -9.01
CA HIS A 170 -7.32 -18.32 -8.80
C HIS A 170 -7.11 -16.84 -8.49
N PHE A 171 -6.36 -16.55 -7.43
CA PHE A 171 -5.88 -15.21 -7.11
C PHE A 171 -4.37 -15.18 -7.27
N VAL A 172 -3.88 -14.28 -8.13
CA VAL A 172 -2.46 -14.12 -8.42
C VAL A 172 -2.01 -12.73 -7.95
N SER A 173 -0.95 -12.66 -7.16
CA SER A 173 -0.40 -11.40 -6.64
C SER A 173 1.11 -11.43 -6.58
N SER A 174 1.76 -10.33 -6.98
CA SER A 174 3.17 -10.11 -6.69
C SER A 174 3.39 -9.90 -5.18
N MET A 175 4.56 -10.33 -4.69
CA MET A 175 4.92 -10.25 -3.28
C MET A 175 5.98 -9.17 -3.05
N GLY A 176 5.62 -8.11 -2.30
CA GLY A 176 6.54 -7.13 -1.73
C GLY A 176 6.46 -7.20 -0.20
N THR A 177 5.65 -6.34 0.43
CA THR A 177 5.34 -6.43 1.88
C THR A 177 4.47 -7.63 2.24
N THR A 178 3.98 -8.36 1.25
CA THR A 178 3.01 -9.46 1.36
C THR A 178 1.60 -9.06 1.83
N GLY A 179 1.34 -7.81 2.19
CA GLY A 179 0.05 -7.35 2.71
C GLY A 179 -1.13 -7.69 1.80
N THR A 180 -0.99 -7.46 0.48
CA THR A 180 -2.06 -7.74 -0.49
C THR A 180 -2.39 -9.23 -0.53
N ILE A 181 -1.38 -10.08 -0.72
CA ILE A 181 -1.62 -11.53 -0.84
C ILE A 181 -2.15 -12.11 0.48
N MET A 182 -1.63 -11.67 1.63
CA MET A 182 -2.09 -12.13 2.94
C MET A 182 -3.55 -11.74 3.20
N GLY A 183 -3.88 -10.46 3.04
CA GLY A 183 -5.23 -9.97 3.34
C GLY A 183 -6.28 -10.54 2.39
N VAL A 184 -6.00 -10.51 1.07
CA VAL A 184 -6.93 -11.05 0.07
C VAL A 184 -7.10 -12.56 0.22
N SER A 185 -6.01 -13.31 0.40
CA SER A 185 -6.10 -14.76 0.55
C SER A 185 -6.87 -15.17 1.80
N ALA A 186 -6.65 -14.48 2.92
CA ALA A 186 -7.40 -14.76 4.15
C ALA A 186 -8.91 -14.56 3.93
N TYR A 187 -9.32 -13.49 3.27
CA TYR A 187 -10.72 -13.25 2.96
C TYR A 187 -11.28 -14.28 1.97
N LEU A 188 -10.61 -14.49 0.83
CA LEU A 188 -11.10 -15.39 -0.22
C LEU A 188 -11.20 -16.85 0.26
N LYS A 189 -10.24 -17.32 1.05
CA LYS A 189 -10.26 -18.68 1.63
C LYS A 189 -11.38 -18.88 2.64
N GLN A 190 -11.85 -17.84 3.29
CA GLN A 190 -13.06 -17.92 4.14
C GLN A 190 -14.34 -18.06 3.29
N GLN A 191 -14.37 -17.43 2.11
CA GLN A 191 -15.52 -17.54 1.22
C GLN A 191 -15.56 -18.89 0.49
N ASN A 192 -14.42 -19.33 -0.03
CA ASN A 192 -14.26 -20.61 -0.71
C ASN A 192 -12.83 -21.14 -0.50
N PRO A 193 -12.64 -22.24 0.25
CA PRO A 193 -11.31 -22.81 0.52
C PRO A 193 -10.60 -23.38 -0.71
N ASP A 194 -11.34 -23.66 -1.81
CA ASP A 194 -10.78 -24.23 -3.03
C ASP A 194 -10.06 -23.21 -3.92
N ILE A 195 -10.24 -21.91 -3.68
CA ILE A 195 -9.55 -20.87 -4.45
C ILE A 195 -8.04 -21.03 -4.33
N GLN A 196 -7.36 -21.11 -5.47
CA GLN A 196 -5.91 -21.21 -5.53
C GLN A 196 -5.28 -19.82 -5.31
N ILE A 197 -4.27 -19.74 -4.43
CA ILE A 197 -3.53 -18.50 -4.16
C ILE A 197 -2.12 -18.67 -4.71
N ILE A 198 -1.73 -17.76 -5.62
CA ILE A 198 -0.45 -17.81 -6.33
C ILE A 198 0.32 -16.52 -6.04
N GLY A 199 1.44 -16.67 -5.34
CA GLY A 199 2.39 -15.58 -5.11
C GLY A 199 3.45 -15.53 -6.22
N LEU A 200 3.75 -14.34 -6.71
CA LEU A 200 4.82 -14.10 -7.67
C LEU A 200 5.92 -13.28 -7.02
N GLN A 201 7.16 -13.66 -7.23
CA GLN A 201 8.32 -12.86 -6.86
C GLN A 201 9.24 -12.72 -8.07
N PRO A 202 10.06 -11.64 -8.15
CA PRO A 202 11.08 -11.51 -9.18
C PRO A 202 12.05 -12.69 -9.15
N GLU A 203 12.62 -13.03 -10.30
CA GLU A 203 13.79 -13.91 -10.34
C GLU A 203 14.97 -13.27 -9.59
N ASP A 204 15.86 -14.09 -9.03
CA ASP A 204 17.02 -13.61 -8.29
C ASP A 204 17.85 -12.64 -9.15
N GLY A 205 18.06 -11.42 -8.63
CA GLY A 205 18.79 -10.35 -9.31
C GLY A 205 17.94 -9.42 -10.19
N ALA A 206 16.63 -9.60 -10.28
CA ALA A 206 15.68 -8.72 -10.98
C ALA A 206 14.99 -7.71 -10.03
N SER A 207 15.76 -6.91 -9.28
CA SER A 207 15.25 -5.89 -8.35
C SER A 207 15.61 -4.48 -8.80
#